data_d75f36685ecef042dc8345c4bd536314
#
_entry.id   d75f36685ecef042dc8345c4bd536314
#
_cell.length_a   1.000
_cell.length_b   1.000
_cell.length_c   1.000
_cell.angle_alpha   90.00
_cell.angle_beta   90.00
_cell.angle_gamma   90.00
#
_symmetry.space_group_name_H-M   'P 1'
#
loop_
_entity.id
_entity.type
_entity.pdbx_description
1 polymer ?
#
loop_
_entity_poly.entity_id
_entity_poly.type
_entity_poly.pdbx_seq_one_letter_code
_entity_poly.pdbx_strand_id
1 'polypeptide(L)'
;MAITRVTAAVLNDDAVSYDKLGAEFTTAAALSASDVDFSSAQVFTKTLTANDTLTFSNVQTGMVKDLVITGNFTLTLPASVKVISGTYDGTVSNLIQIASTNGATEQWATISKQAV
;
A
#
# COMPACT_ATOMS: atom_id res chain seq x y z
N MET A 1 22.47 -6.60 -30.88
CA MET A 1 22.16 -7.69 -29.92
C MET A 1 21.31 -7.15 -28.79
N ALA A 2 20.25 -7.84 -28.44
CA ALA A 2 19.40 -7.46 -27.34
C ALA A 2 19.85 -8.16 -26.06
N ILE A 3 19.92 -7.44 -24.95
CA ILE A 3 20.10 -8.01 -23.62
C ILE A 3 18.72 -8.28 -23.04
N THR A 4 18.36 -9.56 -22.86
CA THR A 4 17.04 -9.95 -22.39
C THR A 4 16.95 -10.05 -20.88
N ARG A 5 18.08 -10.10 -20.19
CA ARG A 5 18.13 -10.09 -18.72
C ARG A 5 19.50 -9.59 -18.25
N VAL A 6 19.51 -9.05 -17.05
CA VAL A 6 20.73 -8.60 -16.38
C VAL A 6 21.07 -9.61 -15.27
N THR A 7 22.32 -10.05 -15.23
CA THR A 7 22.81 -10.94 -14.18
C THR A 7 23.53 -10.14 -13.10
N ALA A 8 23.73 -10.73 -11.92
CA ALA A 8 24.43 -10.06 -10.82
C ALA A 8 25.86 -9.61 -11.20
N ALA A 9 26.51 -10.31 -12.12
CA ALA A 9 27.86 -9.94 -12.56
C ALA A 9 27.90 -8.67 -13.43
N VAL A 10 26.76 -8.21 -13.93
CA VAL A 10 26.64 -7.01 -14.77
C VAL A 10 26.29 -5.77 -13.96
N LEU A 11 25.77 -5.95 -12.74
CA LEU A 11 25.46 -4.84 -11.84
C LEU A 11 26.63 -4.56 -10.90
N ASN A 12 27.07 -3.33 -10.89
CA ASN A 12 28.01 -2.86 -9.88
C ASN A 12 27.28 -2.57 -8.56
N ASP A 13 28.02 -2.53 -7.47
CA ASP A 13 27.48 -2.05 -6.21
C ASP A 13 26.91 -0.64 -6.38
N ASP A 14 25.77 -0.40 -5.76
CA ASP A 14 25.03 0.87 -5.86
C ASP A 14 24.55 1.25 -7.28
N ALA A 15 24.54 0.27 -8.20
CA ALA A 15 24.08 0.53 -9.57
C ALA A 15 22.61 0.93 -9.67
N VAL A 16 21.77 0.52 -8.72
CA VAL A 16 20.37 0.89 -8.64
C VAL A 16 20.19 1.88 -7.49
N SER A 17 20.20 3.15 -7.81
CA SER A 17 19.95 4.25 -6.87
C SER A 17 18.48 4.66 -6.90
N TYR A 18 18.05 5.52 -5.96
CA TYR A 18 16.67 5.96 -5.85
C TYR A 18 16.11 6.53 -7.17
N ASP A 19 16.93 7.26 -7.91
CA ASP A 19 16.54 7.86 -9.19
C ASP A 19 16.29 6.85 -10.33
N LYS A 20 16.66 5.58 -10.10
CA LYS A 20 16.42 4.50 -11.06
C LYS A 20 15.12 3.75 -10.77
N LEU A 21 14.47 4.05 -9.64
CA LEU A 21 13.23 3.39 -9.27
C LEU A 21 12.06 3.95 -10.06
N GLY A 22 11.14 3.09 -10.46
CA GLY A 22 9.90 3.51 -11.11
C GLY A 22 8.96 4.25 -10.16
N ALA A 23 7.97 4.94 -10.73
CA ALA A 23 7.02 5.75 -9.97
C ALA A 23 6.24 4.93 -8.93
N GLU A 24 6.05 3.64 -9.17
CA GLU A 24 5.42 2.74 -8.20
C GLU A 24 6.17 2.65 -6.86
N PHE A 25 7.46 3.01 -6.84
CA PHE A 25 8.26 2.99 -5.61
C PHE A 25 8.51 4.37 -5.03
N THR A 26 8.28 5.43 -5.80
CA THR A 26 8.71 6.79 -5.44
C THR A 26 7.58 7.81 -5.35
N THR A 27 6.37 7.46 -5.82
CA THR A 27 5.24 8.38 -5.88
C THR A 27 4.03 7.77 -5.20
N ALA A 28 3.40 8.53 -4.30
CA ALA A 28 2.14 8.12 -3.69
C ALA A 28 1.01 8.16 -4.72
N ALA A 29 0.16 7.14 -4.71
CA ALA A 29 -1.02 7.07 -5.56
C ALA A 29 -2.26 7.57 -4.79
N ALA A 30 -2.93 8.59 -5.31
CA ALA A 30 -4.20 9.05 -4.79
C ALA A 30 -5.32 8.16 -5.31
N LEU A 31 -6.06 7.51 -4.40
CA LEU A 31 -7.14 6.62 -4.76
C LEU A 31 -8.42 7.40 -5.03
N SER A 32 -8.96 7.29 -6.24
CA SER A 32 -10.27 7.83 -6.60
C SER A 32 -11.38 6.79 -6.49
N ALA A 33 -11.02 5.51 -6.46
CA ALA A 33 -11.93 4.38 -6.31
C ALA A 33 -11.61 3.58 -5.05
N SER A 34 -12.36 2.51 -4.80
CA SER A 34 -12.20 1.68 -3.59
C SER A 34 -11.11 0.62 -3.74
N ASP A 35 -10.64 0.34 -4.95
CA ASP A 35 -9.61 -0.68 -5.15
C ASP A 35 -8.21 -0.12 -4.92
N VAL A 36 -7.42 -0.89 -4.16
CA VAL A 36 -6.00 -0.63 -3.93
C VAL A 36 -5.22 -1.65 -4.73
N ASP A 37 -4.65 -1.20 -5.85
CA ASP A 37 -3.82 -2.05 -6.71
C ASP A 37 -2.39 -2.07 -6.15
N PHE A 38 -2.00 -3.17 -5.54
CA PHE A 38 -0.70 -3.32 -4.88
C PHE A 38 0.48 -3.24 -5.84
N SER A 39 0.23 -3.39 -7.15
CA SER A 39 1.30 -3.25 -8.15
C SER A 39 1.57 -1.80 -8.56
N SER A 40 0.71 -0.85 -8.18
CA SER A 40 0.75 0.51 -8.71
C SER A 40 1.58 1.49 -7.88
N ALA A 41 1.71 1.28 -6.58
CA ALA A 41 2.47 2.17 -5.69
C ALA A 41 2.88 1.46 -4.39
N GLN A 42 3.73 2.10 -3.60
CA GLN A 42 4.06 1.68 -2.24
C GLN A 42 3.21 2.41 -1.20
N VAL A 43 2.84 3.65 -1.50
CA VAL A 43 2.05 4.51 -0.62
C VAL A 43 0.78 4.93 -1.37
N PHE A 44 -0.35 4.80 -0.70
CA PHE A 44 -1.64 5.22 -1.22
C PHE A 44 -2.25 6.27 -0.31
N THR A 45 -2.95 7.24 -0.89
CA THR A 45 -3.69 8.25 -0.13
C THR A 45 -5.15 8.23 -0.54
N LYS A 46 -6.04 8.49 0.41
CA LYS A 46 -7.48 8.57 0.14
C LYS A 46 -8.16 9.51 1.12
N THR A 47 -9.06 10.33 0.61
CA THR A 47 -9.99 11.10 1.43
C THR A 47 -11.38 10.52 1.24
N LEU A 48 -11.99 10.00 2.30
CA LEU A 48 -13.34 9.47 2.24
C LEU A 48 -14.35 10.59 2.10
N THR A 49 -15.27 10.43 1.16
CA THR A 49 -16.41 11.33 0.95
C THR A 49 -17.73 10.62 1.24
N ALA A 50 -17.68 9.34 1.52
CA ALA A 50 -18.79 8.48 1.91
C ALA A 50 -18.21 7.25 2.62
N ASN A 51 -19.08 6.42 3.21
CA ASN A 51 -18.68 5.10 3.71
C ASN A 51 -18.08 4.29 2.57
N ASP A 52 -16.96 3.63 2.81
CA ASP A 52 -16.21 2.92 1.78
C ASP A 52 -15.73 1.56 2.26
N THR A 53 -15.81 0.59 1.38
CA THR A 53 -15.24 -0.74 1.58
C THR A 53 -14.12 -0.92 0.57
N LEU A 54 -12.89 -1.01 1.05
CA LEU A 54 -11.73 -1.20 0.18
C LEU A 54 -11.67 -2.61 -0.38
N THR A 55 -11.13 -2.73 -1.57
CA THR A 55 -10.73 -4.00 -2.18
C THR A 55 -9.25 -3.94 -2.52
N PHE A 56 -8.58 -5.08 -2.53
CA PHE A 56 -7.16 -5.18 -2.88
C PHE A 56 -7.00 -6.03 -4.14
N SER A 57 -6.16 -5.57 -5.05
CA SER A 57 -5.82 -6.30 -6.26
C SER A 57 -4.30 -6.42 -6.42
N ASN A 58 -3.87 -7.41 -7.20
CA ASN A 58 -2.45 -7.69 -7.47
C ASN A 58 -1.61 -7.88 -6.20
N VAL A 59 -2.19 -8.49 -5.18
CA VAL A 59 -1.53 -8.73 -3.90
C VAL A 59 -0.68 -9.97 -3.99
N GLN A 60 0.58 -9.84 -3.63
CA GLN A 60 1.51 -10.97 -3.56
C GLN A 60 2.14 -11.06 -2.18
N THR A 61 2.52 -12.24 -1.77
CA THR A 61 3.19 -12.48 -0.50
C THR A 61 4.47 -11.67 -0.40
N GLY A 62 4.67 -11.02 0.72
CA GLY A 62 5.83 -10.18 0.99
C GLY A 62 5.64 -8.70 0.64
N MET A 63 4.53 -8.33 -0.02
CA MET A 63 4.24 -6.92 -0.26
C MET A 63 3.84 -6.23 1.04
N VAL A 64 4.39 -5.03 1.26
CA VAL A 64 4.03 -4.13 2.36
C VAL A 64 3.61 -2.80 1.77
N LYS A 65 2.43 -2.31 2.15
CA LYS A 65 1.87 -1.06 1.64
C LYS A 65 1.44 -0.17 2.78
N ASP A 66 1.56 1.14 2.56
CA ASP A 66 1.10 2.18 3.47
C ASP A 66 -0.09 2.91 2.84
N LEU A 67 -1.18 3.04 3.60
CA LEU A 67 -2.34 3.81 3.21
C LEU A 67 -2.54 4.96 4.19
N VAL A 68 -2.58 6.19 3.69
CA VAL A 68 -2.93 7.38 4.48
C VAL A 68 -4.35 7.76 4.14
N ILE A 69 -5.26 7.58 5.08
CA ILE A 69 -6.71 7.76 4.86
C ILE A 69 -7.27 8.78 5.85
N THR A 70 -8.07 9.68 5.32
CA THR A 70 -8.80 10.71 6.07
C THR A 70 -10.29 10.68 5.71
N GLY A 71 -11.11 11.36 6.48
CA GLY A 71 -12.54 11.54 6.21
C GLY A 71 -13.41 10.85 7.24
N ASN A 72 -14.39 11.59 7.77
CA ASN A 72 -15.24 11.16 8.87
C ASN A 72 -16.40 10.28 8.37
N PHE A 73 -16.04 9.13 7.85
CA PHE A 73 -16.96 8.10 7.37
C PHE A 73 -16.48 6.73 7.84
N THR A 74 -17.30 5.70 7.62
CA THR A 74 -16.93 4.33 7.96
C THR A 74 -16.01 3.75 6.89
N LEU A 75 -14.83 3.31 7.31
CA LEU A 75 -13.89 2.58 6.46
C LEU A 75 -13.96 1.09 6.79
N THR A 76 -14.19 0.27 5.77
CA THR A 76 -14.18 -1.19 5.90
C THR A 76 -13.03 -1.75 5.08
N LEU A 77 -12.16 -2.53 5.71
CA LEU A 77 -11.08 -3.24 5.04
C LEU A 77 -11.60 -4.57 4.48
N PRO A 78 -10.93 -5.14 3.47
CA PRO A 78 -11.31 -6.46 2.96
C PRO A 78 -11.33 -7.52 4.05
N ALA A 79 -12.19 -8.53 3.91
CA ALA A 79 -12.32 -9.61 4.89
C ALA A 79 -11.03 -10.44 5.08
N SER A 80 -10.13 -10.42 4.10
CA SER A 80 -8.83 -11.07 4.17
C SER A 80 -7.84 -10.38 5.12
N VAL A 81 -8.14 -9.14 5.54
CA VAL A 81 -7.24 -8.35 6.40
C VAL A 81 -7.51 -8.65 7.86
N LYS A 82 -6.45 -8.99 8.58
CA LYS A 82 -6.46 -9.13 10.05
C LYS A 82 -5.87 -7.87 10.66
N VAL A 83 -6.71 -7.06 11.27
CA VAL A 83 -6.25 -5.86 12.00
C VAL A 83 -5.74 -6.29 13.37
N ILE A 84 -4.46 -6.09 13.61
CA ILE A 84 -3.80 -6.52 14.85
C ILE A 84 -3.63 -5.39 15.86
N SER A 85 -3.76 -4.15 15.44
CA SER A 85 -3.64 -2.99 16.33
C SER A 85 -4.34 -1.78 15.73
N GLY A 86 -5.00 -1.02 16.59
CA GLY A 86 -5.62 0.26 16.25
C GLY A 86 -6.99 0.15 15.60
N THR A 87 -7.61 1.30 15.48
CA THR A 87 -8.91 1.47 14.82
C THR A 87 -8.88 2.76 14.00
N TYR A 88 -9.64 2.77 12.92
CA TYR A 88 -9.78 3.97 12.09
C TYR A 88 -10.53 5.07 12.84
N ASP A 89 -10.00 6.29 12.79
CA ASP A 89 -10.62 7.48 13.35
C ASP A 89 -10.77 8.52 12.23
N GLY A 90 -11.99 8.69 11.75
CA GLY A 90 -12.27 9.58 10.62
C GLY A 90 -12.06 11.08 10.90
N THR A 91 -11.85 11.47 12.17
CA THR A 91 -11.62 12.87 12.54
C THR A 91 -10.17 13.32 12.35
N VAL A 92 -9.26 12.41 12.14
CA VAL A 92 -7.82 12.66 11.92
C VAL A 92 -7.29 11.84 10.75
N SER A 93 -6.04 12.07 10.37
CA SER A 93 -5.36 11.22 9.40
C SER A 93 -4.96 9.90 10.04
N ASN A 94 -5.14 8.81 9.32
CA ASN A 94 -4.75 7.48 9.75
C ASN A 94 -3.72 6.90 8.80
N LEU A 95 -2.70 6.26 9.35
CA LEU A 95 -1.74 5.45 8.61
C LEU A 95 -2.09 3.98 8.81
N ILE A 96 -2.46 3.30 7.74
CA ILE A 96 -2.75 1.87 7.74
C ILE A 96 -1.61 1.18 7.03
N GLN A 97 -0.88 0.36 7.78
CA GLN A 97 0.24 -0.43 7.25
C GLN A 97 -0.22 -1.86 7.06
N ILE A 98 -0.05 -2.38 5.85
CA ILE A 98 -0.56 -3.68 5.45
C ILE A 98 0.60 -4.53 4.96
N ALA A 99 0.74 -5.72 5.56
CA ALA A 99 1.69 -6.73 5.12
C ALA A 99 0.94 -7.94 4.57
N SER A 100 1.27 -8.36 3.35
CA SER A 100 0.70 -9.56 2.77
C SER A 100 1.51 -10.77 3.19
N THR A 101 0.90 -11.63 3.99
CA THR A 101 1.52 -12.85 4.51
C THR A 101 1.18 -14.08 3.67
N ASN A 102 0.08 -14.05 2.93
CA ASN A 102 -0.32 -15.15 2.06
C ASN A 102 -1.11 -14.63 0.84
N GLY A 103 -0.45 -13.82 0.01
CA GLY A 103 -1.02 -13.27 -1.21
C GLY A 103 -2.34 -12.54 -0.95
N ALA A 104 -3.33 -12.79 -1.80
CA ALA A 104 -4.67 -12.20 -1.66
C ALA A 104 -5.50 -12.86 -0.55
N THR A 105 -5.05 -13.98 0.02
CA THR A 105 -5.80 -14.76 1.00
C THR A 105 -5.71 -14.18 2.39
N GLU A 106 -4.56 -13.61 2.77
CA GLU A 106 -4.34 -13.08 4.10
C GLU A 106 -3.39 -11.89 4.08
N GLN A 107 -3.81 -10.82 4.72
CA GLN A 107 -2.98 -9.66 5.03
C GLN A 107 -3.14 -9.32 6.50
N TRP A 108 -2.12 -8.69 7.07
CA TRP A 108 -2.11 -8.20 8.45
C TRP A 108 -1.96 -6.68 8.43
N ALA A 109 -2.74 -5.99 9.25
CA ALA A 109 -2.74 -4.53 9.25
C ALA A 109 -2.61 -3.96 10.66
N THR A 110 -1.94 -2.82 10.74
CA THR A 110 -1.96 -1.94 11.91
C THR A 110 -2.51 -0.58 11.49
N ILE A 111 -3.26 0.05 12.37
CA ILE A 111 -3.84 1.38 12.14
C ILE A 111 -3.30 2.32 13.20
N SER A 112 -2.54 3.31 12.76
CA SER A 112 -2.02 4.39 13.60
C SER A 112 -2.70 5.68 13.21
N LYS A 113 -3.07 6.49 14.19
CA LYS A 113 -3.75 7.76 13.92
C LYS A 113 -2.90 8.94 14.36
N GLN A 114 -3.07 10.03 13.65
CA GLN A 114 -2.41 11.28 13.99
C GLN A 114 -2.85 11.73 15.38
N ALA A 115 -1.88 12.16 16.18
CA ALA A 115 -2.17 12.78 17.48
C ALA A 115 -2.90 14.11 17.31
N VAL A 116 -3.81 14.37 18.19
CA VAL A 116 -4.61 15.61 18.18
C VAL A 116 -4.00 16.64 19.12
#